data_2a85e22ccad6af45727c90d280cde310
#
_entry.id   2a85e22ccad6af45727c90d280cde310
#
_cell.length_a   1.000
_cell.length_b   1.000
_cell.length_c   1.000
_cell.angle_alpha   90.00
_cell.angle_beta   90.00
_cell.angle_gamma   90.00
#
_symmetry.space_group_name_H-M   'P 1'
#
loop_
_entity.id
_entity.type
_entity.pdbx_description
1 polymer ?
#
loop_
_entity_poly.entity_id
_entity_poly.type
_entity_poly.pdbx_seq_one_letter_code
_entity_poly.pdbx_strand_id
1 'polypeptide(L)'
;MTIKPADLRGRPGPTYRALAEALAEAIEGGRLADGVRLPPQRDLAHRLDVTVGTVGRAYDLLAQRGLTRGEVGRGTYILARTEPLRVADGGSDIEGLIDLTSNFPARIAAQAKLGDLLPLHEAAAELLADLLHYPDAAGPARHRAEAAAWLGQLGVVAEPERTVLTNGVEGALTSVLLALARPGDAVLTEALCYSGLRNLASRVGLHLEPVAIDEEGIVPEALMAAARQRGAKLLITSPNLHNPTAVLTPLARREAIVAVARELDLQLIEDDVYGPLLPDRPPALAFLAPERTLYLTSVSKFLAPGLRLGIAHGPNSLIRPLIAAQRELSLGHAPFSGELFARARRTGLLADALDQQRAEMQERQRMAARLLDGLQFQTQPFALHVWLHLPARWSSAEAALAVARTGVLVTPADRFFIGRGSAPQALRVSLAAAATRTHLRGALERIASVLAPDASSSETGGLV
;
A
#
# COMPACT_ATOMS: atom_id res chain seq x y z
N MET A 1 -19.98 -27.81 3.10
CA MET A 1 -20.71 -26.51 3.14
C MET A 1 -22.13 -26.75 3.58
N THR A 2 -22.56 -26.13 4.69
CA THR A 2 -23.81 -26.48 5.39
C THR A 2 -24.71 -25.26 5.57
N ILE A 3 -25.04 -24.54 4.50
CA ILE A 3 -26.18 -23.62 4.49
C ILE A 3 -27.40 -24.38 4.01
N LYS A 4 -28.46 -24.33 4.80
CA LYS A 4 -29.73 -25.01 4.57
C LYS A 4 -30.82 -23.98 4.25
N PRO A 5 -31.91 -24.36 3.57
CA PRO A 5 -33.05 -23.45 3.35
C PRO A 5 -33.62 -22.83 4.62
N ALA A 6 -33.49 -23.53 5.76
CA ALA A 6 -33.91 -23.03 7.06
C ALA A 6 -33.13 -21.76 7.50
N ASP A 7 -31.88 -21.63 7.10
CA ASP A 7 -31.03 -20.49 7.47
C ASP A 7 -31.46 -19.18 6.78
N LEU A 8 -32.32 -19.26 5.78
CA LEU A 8 -32.87 -18.11 5.04
C LEU A 8 -34.24 -17.68 5.56
N ARG A 9 -34.94 -18.55 6.31
CA ARG A 9 -36.30 -18.27 6.80
C ARG A 9 -36.26 -17.26 7.95
N GLY A 10 -37.18 -16.30 7.92
CA GLY A 10 -37.33 -15.29 8.97
C GLY A 10 -36.35 -14.10 8.87
N ARG A 11 -35.47 -14.06 7.87
CA ARG A 11 -34.59 -12.90 7.64
C ARG A 11 -35.35 -11.81 6.88
N PRO A 12 -35.26 -10.54 7.29
CA PRO A 12 -35.93 -9.44 6.61
C PRO A 12 -35.27 -9.13 5.26
N GLY A 13 -36.12 -8.73 4.29
CA GLY A 13 -35.66 -8.24 2.97
C GLY A 13 -35.62 -9.29 1.87
N PRO A 14 -35.05 -8.94 0.70
CA PRO A 14 -34.98 -9.83 -0.46
C PRO A 14 -34.12 -11.07 -0.22
N THR A 15 -34.51 -12.21 -0.77
CA THR A 15 -33.87 -13.53 -0.56
C THR A 15 -32.35 -13.52 -0.84
N TYR A 16 -31.86 -12.74 -1.84
CA TYR A 16 -30.43 -12.65 -2.11
C TYR A 16 -29.63 -11.97 -0.96
N ARG A 17 -30.25 -11.00 -0.25
CA ARG A 17 -29.63 -10.38 0.95
C ARG A 17 -29.61 -11.36 2.10
N ALA A 18 -30.71 -12.05 2.36
CA ALA A 18 -30.76 -13.07 3.41
C ALA A 18 -29.72 -14.18 3.17
N LEU A 19 -29.50 -14.58 1.92
CA LEU A 19 -28.45 -15.55 1.53
C LEU A 19 -27.05 -14.96 1.75
N ALA A 20 -26.82 -13.73 1.34
CA ALA A 20 -25.51 -13.08 1.54
C ALA A 20 -25.18 -12.94 3.04
N GLU A 21 -26.15 -12.59 3.88
CA GLU A 21 -25.98 -12.48 5.33
C GLU A 21 -25.70 -13.85 5.97
N ALA A 22 -26.46 -14.89 5.60
CA ALA A 22 -26.22 -16.24 6.11
C ALA A 22 -24.83 -16.78 5.73
N LEU A 23 -24.37 -16.48 4.51
CA LEU A 23 -23.01 -16.82 4.06
C LEU A 23 -21.96 -15.98 4.80
N ALA A 24 -22.18 -14.68 4.97
CA ALA A 24 -21.28 -13.80 5.72
C ALA A 24 -21.12 -14.27 7.17
N GLU A 25 -22.20 -14.56 7.86
CA GLU A 25 -22.17 -15.13 9.24
C GLU A 25 -21.47 -16.49 9.30
N ALA A 26 -21.60 -17.32 8.26
CA ALA A 26 -20.92 -18.61 8.21
C ALA A 26 -19.41 -18.45 7.98
N ILE A 27 -19.00 -17.46 7.18
CA ILE A 27 -17.60 -17.07 6.98
C ILE A 27 -17.06 -16.44 8.26
N GLU A 28 -17.78 -15.50 8.83
CA GLU A 28 -17.41 -14.76 10.03
C GLU A 28 -17.32 -15.64 11.28
N GLY A 29 -18.18 -16.62 11.38
CA GLY A 29 -18.19 -17.61 12.47
C GLY A 29 -17.25 -18.80 12.24
N GLY A 30 -16.40 -18.78 11.19
CA GLY A 30 -15.43 -19.84 10.90
C GLY A 30 -16.03 -21.18 10.40
N ARG A 31 -17.36 -21.22 10.17
CA ARG A 31 -18.04 -22.43 9.62
C ARG A 31 -17.70 -22.67 8.14
N LEU A 32 -17.31 -21.64 7.45
CA LEU A 32 -16.75 -21.68 6.09
C LEU A 32 -15.32 -21.18 6.17
N ALA A 33 -14.38 -22.07 5.96
CA ALA A 33 -12.96 -21.76 6.10
C ALA A 33 -12.46 -20.90 4.94
N ASP A 34 -11.44 -20.14 5.21
CA ASP A 34 -10.74 -19.29 4.25
C ASP A 34 -10.15 -20.11 3.09
N GLY A 35 -10.18 -19.54 1.88
CA GLY A 35 -9.69 -20.21 0.67
C GLY A 35 -10.61 -21.32 0.13
N VAL A 36 -11.70 -21.64 0.83
CA VAL A 36 -12.66 -22.65 0.36
C VAL A 36 -13.46 -22.10 -0.82
N ARG A 37 -13.58 -22.92 -1.85
CA ARG A 37 -14.42 -22.63 -3.01
C ARG A 37 -15.90 -22.72 -2.63
N LEU A 38 -16.66 -21.65 -2.89
CA LEU A 38 -18.11 -21.67 -2.80
C LEU A 38 -18.69 -22.57 -3.92
N PRO A 39 -19.82 -23.24 -3.71
CA PRO A 39 -20.46 -24.03 -4.73
C PRO A 39 -20.75 -23.23 -5.99
N PRO A 40 -20.76 -23.86 -7.16
CA PRO A 40 -21.27 -23.25 -8.38
C PRO A 40 -22.67 -22.66 -8.15
N GLN A 41 -22.94 -21.49 -8.72
CA GLN A 41 -24.21 -20.78 -8.49
C GLN A 41 -25.44 -21.66 -8.80
N ARG A 42 -25.37 -22.49 -9.84
CA ARG A 42 -26.45 -23.41 -10.21
C ARG A 42 -26.71 -24.48 -9.15
N ASP A 43 -25.64 -25.05 -8.59
CA ASP A 43 -25.71 -26.10 -7.57
C ASP A 43 -26.25 -25.58 -6.25
N LEU A 44 -25.84 -24.37 -5.88
CA LEU A 44 -26.33 -23.74 -4.66
C LEU A 44 -27.79 -23.32 -4.81
N ALA A 45 -28.17 -22.78 -5.98
CA ALA A 45 -29.54 -22.42 -6.31
C ALA A 45 -30.49 -23.63 -6.18
N HIS A 46 -30.12 -24.75 -6.78
CA HIS A 46 -30.88 -26.00 -6.69
C HIS A 46 -31.00 -26.51 -5.23
N ARG A 47 -29.92 -26.48 -4.45
CA ARG A 47 -29.93 -26.94 -3.04
C ARG A 47 -30.79 -26.07 -2.11
N LEU A 48 -30.88 -24.76 -2.39
CA LEU A 48 -31.59 -23.81 -1.55
C LEU A 48 -33.00 -23.49 -2.05
N ASP A 49 -33.39 -24.08 -3.20
CA ASP A 49 -34.67 -23.80 -3.87
C ASP A 49 -34.86 -22.31 -4.18
N VAL A 50 -33.83 -21.69 -4.78
CA VAL A 50 -33.82 -20.29 -5.20
C VAL A 50 -33.34 -20.18 -6.65
N THR A 51 -33.53 -19.01 -7.26
CA THR A 51 -33.05 -18.80 -8.65
C THR A 51 -31.52 -18.61 -8.69
N VAL A 52 -30.89 -18.98 -9.80
CA VAL A 52 -29.45 -18.76 -10.04
C VAL A 52 -29.08 -17.28 -9.90
N GLY A 53 -29.96 -16.38 -10.40
CA GLY A 53 -29.79 -14.94 -10.25
C GLY A 53 -29.80 -14.45 -8.78
N THR A 54 -30.56 -15.14 -7.90
CA THR A 54 -30.54 -14.85 -6.45
C THR A 54 -29.18 -15.19 -5.85
N VAL A 55 -28.60 -16.34 -6.22
CA VAL A 55 -27.27 -16.74 -5.76
C VAL A 55 -26.19 -15.83 -6.35
N GLY A 56 -26.27 -15.47 -7.63
CA GLY A 56 -25.36 -14.53 -8.27
C GLY A 56 -25.29 -13.20 -7.53
N ARG A 57 -26.45 -12.57 -7.28
CA ARG A 57 -26.53 -11.31 -6.51
C ARG A 57 -26.00 -11.44 -5.08
N ALA A 58 -26.21 -12.59 -4.43
CA ALA A 58 -25.66 -12.83 -3.11
C ALA A 58 -24.11 -12.93 -3.14
N TYR A 59 -23.55 -13.59 -4.15
CA TYR A 59 -22.10 -13.68 -4.34
C TYR A 59 -21.49 -12.33 -4.70
N ASP A 60 -22.15 -11.53 -5.53
CA ASP A 60 -21.73 -10.17 -5.86
C ASP A 60 -21.70 -9.29 -4.60
N LEU A 61 -22.72 -9.42 -3.72
CA LEU A 61 -22.78 -8.68 -2.47
C LEU A 61 -21.67 -9.09 -1.49
N LEU A 62 -21.34 -10.39 -1.44
CA LEU A 62 -20.21 -10.89 -0.65
C LEU A 62 -18.87 -10.40 -1.23
N ALA A 63 -18.73 -10.35 -2.55
CA ALA A 63 -17.55 -9.79 -3.19
C ALA A 63 -17.40 -8.29 -2.92
N GLN A 64 -18.50 -7.52 -2.99
CA GLN A 64 -18.51 -6.10 -2.61
C GLN A 64 -18.11 -5.88 -1.14
N ARG A 65 -18.46 -6.81 -0.23
CA ARG A 65 -18.07 -6.79 1.18
C ARG A 65 -16.64 -7.30 1.41
N GLY A 66 -15.93 -7.74 0.36
CA GLY A 66 -14.57 -8.28 0.47
C GLY A 66 -14.51 -9.66 1.13
N LEU A 67 -15.63 -10.40 1.20
CA LEU A 67 -15.71 -11.72 1.81
C LEU A 67 -15.47 -12.85 0.82
N THR A 68 -15.62 -12.59 -0.47
CA THR A 68 -15.41 -13.58 -1.54
C THR A 68 -14.77 -12.95 -2.76
N ARG A 69 -14.17 -13.80 -3.61
CA ARG A 69 -13.61 -13.42 -4.92
C ARG A 69 -14.02 -14.42 -5.99
N GLY A 70 -14.49 -13.89 -7.13
CA GLY A 70 -14.73 -14.69 -8.33
C GLY A 70 -13.45 -14.85 -9.14
N GLU A 71 -13.10 -16.08 -9.52
CA GLU A 71 -12.07 -16.38 -10.51
C GLU A 71 -12.73 -16.87 -11.80
N VAL A 72 -12.45 -16.18 -12.91
CA VAL A 72 -13.02 -16.53 -14.20
C VAL A 72 -12.63 -17.98 -14.58
N GLY A 73 -13.63 -18.81 -14.83
CA GLY A 73 -13.46 -20.24 -15.16
C GLY A 73 -13.14 -21.17 -13.98
N ARG A 74 -12.83 -20.63 -12.79
CA ARG A 74 -12.44 -21.44 -11.61
C ARG A 74 -13.46 -21.41 -10.48
N GLY A 75 -14.28 -20.36 -10.38
CA GLY A 75 -15.37 -20.26 -9.38
C GLY A 75 -15.20 -19.10 -8.41
N THR A 76 -16.02 -19.10 -7.35
CA THR A 76 -15.97 -18.08 -6.29
C THR A 76 -15.34 -18.69 -5.03
N TYR A 77 -14.35 -18.00 -4.49
CA TYR A 77 -13.59 -18.44 -3.31
C TYR A 77 -13.85 -17.50 -2.14
N ILE A 78 -13.89 -18.04 -0.95
CA ILE A 78 -13.94 -17.25 0.29
C ILE A 78 -12.58 -16.59 0.45
N LEU A 79 -12.60 -15.27 0.56
CA LEU A 79 -11.40 -14.53 0.91
C LEU A 79 -11.10 -14.79 2.38
N ALA A 80 -9.86 -15.18 2.63
CA ALA A 80 -9.36 -15.24 3.98
C ALA A 80 -9.74 -13.93 4.68
N ARG A 81 -10.62 -14.02 5.66
CA ARG A 81 -10.67 -13.01 6.69
C ARG A 81 -9.33 -13.12 7.39
N THR A 82 -8.34 -12.39 6.91
CA THR A 82 -7.34 -12.00 7.88
C THR A 82 -8.16 -11.20 8.92
N GLU A 83 -8.46 -11.84 10.07
CA GLU A 83 -8.29 -11.07 11.27
C GLU A 83 -7.08 -10.21 10.99
N PRO A 84 -7.11 -8.87 11.22
CA PRO A 84 -5.86 -8.16 11.16
C PRO A 84 -4.94 -9.06 11.97
N LEU A 85 -4.07 -9.83 11.26
CA LEU A 85 -2.99 -10.55 11.88
C LEU A 85 -2.52 -9.48 12.82
N ARG A 86 -2.75 -9.69 14.14
CA ARG A 86 -2.32 -8.69 15.10
C ARG A 86 -0.93 -8.42 14.62
N VAL A 87 -0.79 -7.25 13.96
CA VAL A 87 0.51 -6.76 13.57
C VAL A 87 1.16 -6.73 14.92
N ALA A 88 1.91 -7.78 15.20
CA ALA A 88 2.64 -7.88 16.44
C ALA A 88 3.47 -6.62 16.39
N ASP A 89 3.11 -5.69 17.25
CA ASP A 89 3.72 -4.38 17.34
C ASP A 89 5.21 -4.55 17.15
N GLY A 90 5.74 -3.99 16.04
CA GLY A 90 7.15 -3.88 15.75
C GLY A 90 8.01 -5.09 16.13
N GLY A 91 7.97 -6.16 15.34
CA GLY A 91 8.99 -7.22 15.41
C GLY A 91 8.94 -8.08 16.68
N SER A 92 7.79 -8.50 17.15
CA SER A 92 7.71 -9.66 18.04
C SER A 92 7.98 -10.90 17.22
N ASP A 93 9.21 -11.40 17.32
CA ASP A 93 9.55 -12.75 16.90
C ASP A 93 8.66 -13.71 17.71
N ILE A 94 7.51 -14.09 17.17
CA ILE A 94 6.88 -15.34 17.61
C ILE A 94 7.93 -16.39 17.25
N GLU A 95 8.41 -17.11 18.22
CA GLU A 95 9.54 -18.03 18.09
C GLU A 95 9.36 -18.88 16.82
N GLY A 96 10.23 -18.66 15.84
CA GLY A 96 10.18 -19.35 14.54
C GLY A 96 9.38 -18.71 13.41
N LEU A 97 8.60 -17.62 13.61
CA LEU A 97 7.84 -16.94 12.56
C LEU A 97 8.60 -15.71 12.03
N ILE A 98 8.78 -15.64 10.72
CA ILE A 98 9.39 -14.48 10.04
C ILE A 98 8.30 -13.74 9.25
N ASP A 99 7.95 -12.53 9.66
CA ASP A 99 6.94 -11.71 8.98
C ASP A 99 7.57 -10.77 7.94
N LEU A 100 7.33 -11.06 6.67
CA LEU A 100 7.74 -10.25 5.52
C LEU A 100 6.55 -9.55 4.84
N THR A 101 5.44 -9.36 5.55
CA THR A 101 4.24 -8.73 5.01
C THR A 101 4.28 -7.19 5.02
N SER A 102 5.09 -6.58 5.87
CA SER A 102 5.09 -5.13 6.08
C SER A 102 6.36 -4.46 5.56
N ASN A 103 6.20 -3.33 4.84
CA ASN A 103 7.32 -2.53 4.36
C ASN A 103 7.80 -1.54 5.45
N PHE A 104 8.41 -2.08 6.52
CA PHE A 104 9.18 -1.28 7.48
C PHE A 104 10.58 -1.01 6.94
N PRO A 105 11.27 0.06 7.39
CA PRO A 105 12.69 0.24 7.12
C PRO A 105 13.49 -0.87 7.82
N ALA A 106 14.61 -1.27 7.22
CA ALA A 106 15.54 -2.18 7.89
C ALA A 106 16.10 -1.50 9.15
N ARG A 107 16.51 -2.31 10.12
CA ARG A 107 17.19 -1.81 11.34
C ARG A 107 18.59 -1.33 10.97
N ILE A 108 18.87 -0.07 11.28
CA ILE A 108 20.14 0.61 10.99
C ILE A 108 20.66 1.33 12.25
N ALA A 109 21.97 1.53 12.35
CA ALA A 109 22.58 2.16 13.50
C ALA A 109 22.12 3.61 13.73
N ALA A 110 21.83 4.36 12.68
CA ALA A 110 21.32 5.73 12.77
C ALA A 110 20.05 5.85 13.61
N GLN A 111 19.18 4.82 13.66
CA GLN A 111 17.96 4.84 14.45
C GLN A 111 18.20 4.95 15.95
N ALA A 112 19.31 4.39 16.46
CA ALA A 112 19.67 4.51 17.87
C ALA A 112 19.95 5.97 18.28
N LYS A 113 20.46 6.78 17.35
CA LYS A 113 20.74 8.22 17.59
C LYS A 113 19.47 9.07 17.73
N LEU A 114 18.27 8.55 17.44
CA LEU A 114 17.03 9.26 17.69
C LEU A 114 16.83 9.61 19.17
N GLY A 115 17.32 8.76 20.07
CA GLY A 115 17.30 9.03 21.51
C GLY A 115 18.10 10.26 21.90
N ASP A 116 19.21 10.51 21.23
CA ASP A 116 20.10 11.64 21.51
C ASP A 116 19.47 12.99 21.06
N LEU A 117 18.46 12.95 20.22
CA LEU A 117 17.76 14.14 19.75
C LEU A 117 16.63 14.58 20.69
N LEU A 118 16.30 13.78 21.71
CA LEU A 118 15.24 14.14 22.65
C LEU A 118 15.61 15.44 23.38
N PRO A 119 14.75 16.48 23.33
CA PRO A 119 15.05 17.80 23.89
C PRO A 119 14.86 17.78 25.41
N LEU A 120 15.82 17.22 26.16
CA LEU A 120 15.68 17.08 27.60
C LEU A 120 16.02 18.37 28.37
N HIS A 121 16.78 19.33 27.79
CA HIS A 121 17.20 20.53 28.51
C HIS A 121 17.15 21.87 27.73
N GLU A 122 17.85 22.06 26.62
CA GLU A 122 18.08 23.40 26.06
C GLU A 122 17.05 23.93 25.04
N ALA A 123 16.31 23.06 24.34
CA ALA A 123 15.27 23.50 23.42
C ALA A 123 13.86 23.27 23.99
N ALA A 124 13.79 23.13 25.30
CA ALA A 124 12.53 22.86 25.99
C ALA A 124 11.52 24.02 25.87
N ALA A 125 11.98 25.27 25.83
CA ALA A 125 11.08 26.41 25.87
C ALA A 125 10.19 26.55 24.62
N GLU A 126 10.77 26.47 23.42
CA GLU A 126 10.01 26.57 22.17
C GLU A 126 9.10 25.35 21.97
N LEU A 127 9.63 24.14 22.20
CA LEU A 127 8.83 22.92 22.15
C LEU A 127 7.75 22.92 23.20
N LEU A 128 8.06 23.36 24.43
CA LEU A 128 7.08 23.47 25.52
C LEU A 128 5.96 24.45 25.14
N ALA A 129 6.31 25.61 24.55
CA ALA A 129 5.31 26.54 24.06
C ALA A 129 4.36 25.90 23.04
N ASP A 130 4.89 25.14 22.09
CA ASP A 130 4.05 24.40 21.13
C ASP A 130 3.19 23.31 21.79
N LEU A 131 3.72 22.61 22.82
CA LEU A 131 2.98 21.57 23.51
C LEU A 131 1.89 22.07 24.46
N LEU A 132 1.99 23.32 24.91
CA LEU A 132 1.00 23.95 25.80
C LEU A 132 -0.19 24.53 25.04
N HIS A 133 -0.14 24.60 23.72
CA HIS A 133 -1.20 25.14 22.86
C HIS A 133 -1.61 24.12 21.80
N TYR A 134 -2.81 24.29 21.24
CA TYR A 134 -3.17 23.57 20.03
C TYR A 134 -2.25 24.00 18.89
N PRO A 135 -1.68 23.06 18.14
CA PRO A 135 -0.75 23.39 17.06
C PRO A 135 -1.48 24.10 15.90
N ASP A 136 -0.72 24.90 15.13
CA ASP A 136 -1.17 25.29 13.78
C ASP A 136 -1.49 24.01 13.00
N ALA A 137 -2.65 23.99 12.35
CA ALA A 137 -3.08 22.81 11.58
C ALA A 137 -2.10 22.45 10.45
N ALA A 138 -1.32 23.41 9.94
CA ALA A 138 -0.23 23.15 8.99
C ALA A 138 1.08 22.67 9.66
N GLY A 139 1.17 22.74 10.98
CA GLY A 139 2.38 22.56 11.77
C GLY A 139 3.13 23.87 12.04
N PRO A 140 3.96 23.95 13.10
CA PRO A 140 4.75 25.12 13.44
C PRO A 140 5.61 25.61 12.28
N ALA A 141 5.67 26.94 12.08
CA ALA A 141 6.35 27.57 10.94
C ALA A 141 7.82 27.12 10.82
N ARG A 142 8.53 27.01 11.95
CA ARG A 142 9.91 26.53 11.98
C ARG A 142 10.06 25.07 11.47
N HIS A 143 9.12 24.21 11.81
CA HIS A 143 9.13 22.83 11.33
C HIS A 143 8.77 22.74 9.83
N ARG A 144 7.86 23.58 9.35
CA ARG A 144 7.52 23.69 7.92
C ARG A 144 8.71 24.18 7.10
N ALA A 145 9.49 25.14 7.63
CA ALA A 145 10.72 25.61 6.99
C ALA A 145 11.77 24.49 6.85
N GLU A 146 11.96 23.68 7.90
CA GLU A 146 12.84 22.52 7.84
C GLU A 146 12.35 21.44 6.85
N ALA A 147 11.03 21.23 6.80
CA ALA A 147 10.44 20.30 5.85
C ALA A 147 10.60 20.79 4.40
N ALA A 148 10.34 22.06 4.12
CA ALA A 148 10.55 22.65 2.79
C ALA A 148 12.02 22.57 2.35
N ALA A 149 12.95 22.87 3.25
CA ALA A 149 14.38 22.72 2.97
C ALA A 149 14.79 21.27 2.66
N TRP A 150 14.20 20.29 3.36
CA TRP A 150 14.42 18.88 3.06
C TRP A 150 13.83 18.47 1.71
N LEU A 151 12.61 18.93 1.38
CA LEU A 151 12.01 18.70 0.06
C LEU A 151 12.90 19.25 -1.07
N GLY A 152 13.53 20.41 -0.86
CA GLY A 152 14.52 20.98 -1.79
C GLY A 152 15.70 20.03 -2.05
N GLN A 153 16.21 19.34 -1.02
CA GLN A 153 17.26 18.32 -1.17
C GLN A 153 16.77 17.09 -1.95
N LEU A 154 15.46 16.86 -1.94
CA LEU A 154 14.82 15.80 -2.73
C LEU A 154 14.42 16.27 -4.15
N GLY A 155 14.84 17.45 -4.60
CA GLY A 155 14.52 17.98 -5.93
C GLY A 155 13.09 18.50 -6.09
N VAL A 156 12.37 18.76 -4.99
CA VAL A 156 11.04 19.38 -5.00
C VAL A 156 11.20 20.84 -4.53
N VAL A 157 10.94 21.81 -5.41
CA VAL A 157 10.96 23.23 -5.04
C VAL A 157 9.77 23.50 -4.12
N ALA A 158 10.06 23.75 -2.86
CA ALA A 158 9.03 23.87 -1.82
C ALA A 158 9.20 25.16 -1.01
N GLU A 159 8.07 25.85 -0.78
CA GLU A 159 7.99 27.00 0.12
C GLU A 159 7.33 26.59 1.44
N PRO A 160 7.82 27.12 2.59
CA PRO A 160 7.24 26.79 3.89
C PRO A 160 5.74 27.10 4.02
N GLU A 161 5.25 28.11 3.32
CA GLU A 161 3.86 28.56 3.34
C GLU A 161 2.90 27.56 2.69
N ARG A 162 3.43 26.74 1.76
CA ARG A 162 2.70 25.68 1.06
C ARG A 162 3.13 24.28 1.48
N THR A 163 3.87 24.19 2.59
CA THR A 163 4.32 22.93 3.18
C THR A 163 3.55 22.67 4.47
N VAL A 164 3.05 21.45 4.63
CA VAL A 164 2.21 21.01 5.75
C VAL A 164 2.80 19.76 6.37
N LEU A 165 2.88 19.73 7.69
CA LEU A 165 3.18 18.52 8.45
C LEU A 165 1.90 17.77 8.76
N THR A 166 1.90 16.45 8.55
CA THR A 166 0.72 15.60 8.70
C THR A 166 1.02 14.39 9.60
N ASN A 167 -0.03 13.73 10.08
CA ASN A 167 0.08 12.52 10.89
C ASN A 167 0.41 11.28 10.03
N GLY A 168 1.56 11.29 9.40
CA GLY A 168 1.98 10.36 8.35
C GLY A 168 1.28 10.65 7.01
N VAL A 169 1.74 10.01 5.94
CA VAL A 169 1.11 10.14 4.62
C VAL A 169 -0.33 9.63 4.60
N GLU A 170 -0.68 8.62 5.42
CA GLU A 170 -2.07 8.18 5.58
C GLU A 170 -2.98 9.30 6.12
N GLY A 171 -2.49 10.10 7.07
CA GLY A 171 -3.22 11.27 7.55
C GLY A 171 -3.41 12.33 6.45
N ALA A 172 -2.37 12.56 5.63
CA ALA A 172 -2.46 13.44 4.47
C ALA A 172 -3.47 12.94 3.44
N LEU A 173 -3.42 11.65 3.07
CA LEU A 173 -4.36 11.01 2.15
C LEU A 173 -5.80 11.09 2.67
N THR A 174 -6.01 10.83 3.96
CA THR A 174 -7.33 10.95 4.58
C THR A 174 -7.86 12.38 4.48
N SER A 175 -7.05 13.36 4.85
CA SER A 175 -7.44 14.78 4.81
C SER A 175 -7.75 15.24 3.39
N VAL A 176 -6.93 14.86 2.42
CA VAL A 176 -7.10 15.24 1.02
C VAL A 176 -8.33 14.61 0.39
N LEU A 177 -8.56 13.32 0.63
CA LEU A 177 -9.74 12.64 0.10
C LEU A 177 -11.04 13.21 0.65
N LEU A 178 -11.09 13.50 1.96
CA LEU A 178 -12.25 14.14 2.57
C LEU A 178 -12.48 15.58 2.10
N ALA A 179 -11.39 16.28 1.75
CA ALA A 179 -11.46 17.68 1.30
C ALA A 179 -11.82 17.84 -0.18
N LEU A 180 -11.37 16.92 -1.03
CA LEU A 180 -11.43 17.06 -2.49
C LEU A 180 -12.42 16.12 -3.18
N ALA A 181 -12.95 15.12 -2.47
CA ALA A 181 -13.88 14.14 -3.02
C ALA A 181 -15.12 13.99 -2.13
N ARG A 182 -16.24 13.59 -2.72
CA ARG A 182 -17.50 13.31 -2.04
C ARG A 182 -17.81 11.81 -2.11
N PRO A 183 -18.56 11.27 -1.16
CA PRO A 183 -19.04 9.89 -1.26
C PRO A 183 -19.70 9.61 -2.60
N GLY A 184 -19.26 8.54 -3.28
CA GLY A 184 -19.68 8.19 -4.63
C GLY A 184 -18.74 8.65 -5.75
N ASP A 185 -17.83 9.59 -5.49
CA ASP A 185 -16.86 10.03 -6.50
C ASP A 185 -15.86 8.94 -6.83
N ALA A 186 -15.40 8.94 -8.09
CA ALA A 186 -14.33 8.07 -8.58
C ALA A 186 -12.96 8.74 -8.37
N VAL A 187 -12.03 7.97 -7.80
CA VAL A 187 -10.63 8.35 -7.64
C VAL A 187 -9.76 7.35 -8.40
N LEU A 188 -8.96 7.83 -9.32
CA LEU A 188 -8.08 7.01 -10.14
C LEU A 188 -6.83 6.61 -9.34
N THR A 189 -6.39 5.37 -9.50
CA THR A 189 -5.09 4.90 -9.00
C THR A 189 -4.64 3.67 -9.76
N GLU A 190 -3.40 3.23 -9.58
CA GLU A 190 -2.89 1.99 -10.17
C GLU A 190 -3.82 0.80 -9.87
N ALA A 191 -3.99 -0.11 -10.83
CA ALA A 191 -4.79 -1.34 -10.66
C ALA A 191 -4.28 -2.23 -9.52
N LEU A 192 -3.00 -2.11 -9.18
CA LEU A 192 -2.39 -2.62 -7.96
C LEU A 192 -2.00 -1.41 -7.11
N CYS A 193 -2.60 -1.20 -5.97
CA CYS A 193 -2.29 -0.07 -5.12
C CYS A 193 -2.05 -0.48 -3.65
N TYR A 194 -1.49 0.43 -2.88
CA TYR A 194 -1.34 0.25 -1.45
C TYR A 194 -2.68 -0.10 -0.78
N SER A 195 -2.73 -1.19 -0.03
CA SER A 195 -3.97 -1.70 0.58
C SER A 195 -4.64 -0.71 1.54
N GLY A 196 -3.86 0.17 2.19
CA GLY A 196 -4.38 1.24 3.05
C GLY A 196 -5.24 2.23 2.28
N LEU A 197 -4.88 2.59 1.05
CA LEU A 197 -5.69 3.46 0.19
C LEU A 197 -7.05 2.84 -0.12
N ARG A 198 -7.10 1.53 -0.43
CA ARG A 198 -8.35 0.81 -0.67
C ARG A 198 -9.26 0.83 0.56
N ASN A 199 -8.69 0.57 1.73
CA ASN A 199 -9.45 0.58 2.97
C ASN A 199 -9.97 1.98 3.31
N LEU A 200 -9.14 3.00 3.12
CA LEU A 200 -9.51 4.39 3.34
C LEU A 200 -10.64 4.81 2.39
N ALA A 201 -10.49 4.61 1.09
CA ALA A 201 -11.51 4.97 0.09
C ALA A 201 -12.87 4.31 0.40
N SER A 202 -12.85 3.01 0.75
CA SER A 202 -14.07 2.30 1.16
C SER A 202 -14.74 2.91 2.39
N ARG A 203 -13.96 3.34 3.39
CA ARG A 203 -14.49 3.96 4.64
C ARG A 203 -15.12 5.33 4.39
N VAL A 204 -14.57 6.10 3.45
CA VAL A 204 -15.09 7.43 3.11
C VAL A 204 -16.09 7.40 1.94
N GLY A 205 -16.47 6.21 1.47
CA GLY A 205 -17.49 6.02 0.45
C GLY A 205 -17.06 6.37 -0.97
N LEU A 206 -15.75 6.37 -1.27
CA LEU A 206 -15.20 6.64 -2.60
C LEU A 206 -15.04 5.35 -3.42
N HIS A 207 -15.11 5.50 -4.74
CA HIS A 207 -14.84 4.42 -5.68
C HIS A 207 -13.42 4.54 -6.23
N LEU A 208 -12.52 3.60 -5.90
CA LEU A 208 -11.24 3.51 -6.59
C LEU A 208 -11.45 2.93 -7.98
N GLU A 209 -11.06 3.69 -8.99
CA GLU A 209 -11.07 3.25 -10.37
C GLU A 209 -9.66 2.83 -10.79
N PRO A 210 -9.50 1.54 -11.17
CA PRO A 210 -8.19 1.02 -11.53
C PRO A 210 -7.71 1.56 -12.87
N VAL A 211 -6.49 2.07 -12.90
CA VAL A 211 -5.75 2.39 -14.13
C VAL A 211 -4.76 1.26 -14.40
N ALA A 212 -4.76 0.75 -15.63
CA ALA A 212 -3.80 -0.29 -16.03
C ALA A 212 -2.36 0.19 -15.87
N ILE A 213 -1.51 -0.73 -15.43
CA ILE A 213 -0.07 -0.52 -15.28
C ILE A 213 0.71 -1.57 -16.06
N ASP A 214 1.90 -1.19 -16.49
CA ASP A 214 2.90 -2.04 -17.10
C ASP A 214 4.25 -1.98 -16.33
N GLU A 215 5.33 -2.37 -16.96
CA GLU A 215 6.67 -2.37 -16.39
C GLU A 215 7.24 -0.96 -16.12
N GLU A 216 6.61 0.09 -16.67
CA GLU A 216 6.96 1.49 -16.45
C GLU A 216 5.93 2.25 -15.57
N GLY A 217 4.91 1.58 -15.06
CA GLY A 217 3.86 2.16 -14.21
C GLY A 217 2.56 2.44 -14.96
N ILE A 218 1.85 3.51 -14.61
CA ILE A 218 0.56 3.86 -15.23
C ILE A 218 0.69 3.98 -16.75
N VAL A 219 -0.21 3.30 -17.49
CA VAL A 219 -0.37 3.42 -18.95
C VAL A 219 -1.18 4.68 -19.25
N PRO A 220 -0.62 5.70 -19.97
CA PRO A 220 -1.30 6.98 -20.18
C PRO A 220 -2.63 6.88 -20.92
N GLU A 221 -2.72 5.99 -21.89
CA GLU A 221 -3.95 5.73 -22.66
C GLU A 221 -5.06 5.16 -21.78
N ALA A 222 -4.69 4.26 -20.86
CA ALA A 222 -5.62 3.70 -19.87
C ALA A 222 -6.05 4.77 -18.86
N LEU A 223 -5.14 5.65 -18.43
CA LEU A 223 -5.46 6.80 -17.57
C LEU A 223 -6.46 7.72 -18.25
N MET A 224 -6.23 8.08 -19.51
CA MET A 224 -7.14 8.92 -20.29
C MET A 224 -8.52 8.28 -20.43
N ALA A 225 -8.57 7.00 -20.77
CA ALA A 225 -9.81 6.25 -20.91
C ALA A 225 -10.60 6.19 -19.59
N ALA A 226 -9.96 5.82 -18.49
CA ALA A 226 -10.60 5.71 -17.18
C ALA A 226 -11.10 7.07 -16.68
N ALA A 227 -10.31 8.14 -16.83
CA ALA A 227 -10.69 9.48 -16.42
C ALA A 227 -11.92 9.98 -17.18
N ARG A 228 -11.97 9.81 -18.51
CA ARG A 228 -13.13 10.19 -19.33
C ARG A 228 -14.37 9.38 -19.01
N GLN A 229 -14.22 8.06 -18.83
CA GLN A 229 -15.36 7.16 -18.57
C GLN A 229 -16.02 7.46 -17.21
N ARG A 230 -15.25 7.83 -16.21
CA ARG A 230 -15.74 8.07 -14.85
C ARG A 230 -15.96 9.52 -14.50
N GLY A 231 -15.46 10.45 -15.32
CA GLY A 231 -15.45 11.87 -14.97
C GLY A 231 -14.61 12.18 -13.73
N ALA A 232 -13.63 11.32 -13.44
CA ALA A 232 -12.77 11.45 -12.27
C ALA A 232 -11.89 12.69 -12.36
N LYS A 233 -11.62 13.31 -11.20
CA LYS A 233 -10.81 14.54 -11.10
C LYS A 233 -9.54 14.36 -10.27
N LEU A 234 -9.37 13.22 -9.62
CA LEU A 234 -8.22 12.90 -8.79
C LEU A 234 -7.52 11.64 -9.30
N LEU A 235 -6.19 11.72 -9.38
CA LEU A 235 -5.30 10.57 -9.54
C LEU A 235 -4.38 10.49 -8.33
N ILE A 236 -4.36 9.36 -7.64
CA ILE A 236 -3.37 9.02 -6.61
C ILE A 236 -2.40 8.04 -7.22
N THR A 237 -1.10 8.32 -7.18
CA THR A 237 -0.07 7.48 -7.82
C THR A 237 1.23 7.45 -7.02
N SER A 238 1.97 6.34 -7.12
CA SER A 238 3.26 6.13 -6.48
C SER A 238 4.34 5.84 -7.55
N PRO A 239 4.91 6.85 -8.21
CA PRO A 239 5.80 6.65 -9.35
C PRO A 239 7.20 6.15 -8.99
N ASN A 240 7.57 6.16 -7.71
CA ASN A 240 8.88 5.73 -7.22
C ASN A 240 8.76 4.46 -6.38
N LEU A 241 9.45 3.38 -6.80
CA LEU A 241 9.45 2.09 -6.09
C LEU A 241 8.02 1.65 -5.72
N HIS A 242 7.16 1.67 -6.72
CA HIS A 242 5.72 1.42 -6.58
C HIS A 242 5.41 0.24 -5.66
N ASN A 243 4.47 0.42 -4.75
CA ASN A 243 4.01 -0.65 -3.87
C ASN A 243 2.69 -1.23 -4.41
N PRO A 244 2.69 -2.48 -4.94
CA PRO A 244 3.63 -3.56 -4.56
C PRO A 244 4.72 -3.91 -5.58
N THR A 245 4.74 -3.37 -6.79
CA THR A 245 5.50 -3.89 -7.94
C THR A 245 6.98 -3.49 -7.97
N ALA A 246 7.41 -2.54 -7.13
CA ALA A 246 8.75 -1.92 -7.14
C ALA A 246 9.10 -1.20 -8.46
N VAL A 247 8.13 -0.91 -9.32
CA VAL A 247 8.32 -0.12 -10.55
C VAL A 247 8.87 1.27 -10.22
N LEU A 248 9.78 1.72 -11.05
CA LEU A 248 10.25 3.10 -11.10
C LEU A 248 9.81 3.71 -12.42
N THR A 249 8.85 4.61 -12.37
CA THR A 249 8.28 5.27 -13.56
C THR A 249 9.32 6.20 -14.19
N PRO A 250 9.74 5.98 -15.45
CA PRO A 250 10.74 6.80 -16.11
C PRO A 250 10.20 8.19 -16.48
N LEU A 251 11.11 9.15 -16.76
CA LEU A 251 10.74 10.54 -17.03
C LEU A 251 9.71 10.68 -18.16
N ALA A 252 9.92 10.03 -19.29
CA ALA A 252 9.01 10.12 -20.44
C ALA A 252 7.58 9.69 -20.08
N ARG A 253 7.44 8.65 -19.23
CA ARG A 253 6.15 8.17 -18.76
C ARG A 253 5.50 9.18 -17.78
N ARG A 254 6.28 9.84 -16.91
CA ARG A 254 5.80 10.90 -16.03
C ARG A 254 5.28 12.09 -16.83
N GLU A 255 6.00 12.51 -17.88
CA GLU A 255 5.60 13.58 -18.78
C GLU A 255 4.28 13.25 -19.51
N ALA A 256 4.12 12.00 -19.96
CA ALA A 256 2.88 11.54 -20.57
C ALA A 256 1.70 11.54 -19.58
N ILE A 257 1.90 11.09 -18.33
CA ILE A 257 0.88 11.18 -17.27
C ILE A 257 0.48 12.63 -17.00
N VAL A 258 1.46 13.54 -16.92
CA VAL A 258 1.21 14.98 -16.73
C VAL A 258 0.45 15.58 -17.91
N ALA A 259 0.77 15.19 -19.14
CA ALA A 259 0.04 15.64 -20.34
C ALA A 259 -1.45 15.26 -20.26
N VAL A 260 -1.76 14.00 -19.92
CA VAL A 260 -3.14 13.54 -19.69
C VAL A 260 -3.81 14.31 -18.55
N ALA A 261 -3.08 14.52 -17.46
CA ALA A 261 -3.62 15.26 -16.32
C ALA A 261 -3.98 16.72 -16.65
N ARG A 262 -3.18 17.37 -17.49
CA ARG A 262 -3.47 18.73 -17.98
C ARG A 262 -4.65 18.73 -18.95
N GLU A 263 -4.72 17.79 -19.88
CA GLU A 263 -5.82 17.67 -20.87
C GLU A 263 -7.17 17.47 -20.17
N LEU A 264 -7.23 16.63 -19.13
CA LEU A 264 -8.47 16.24 -18.47
C LEU A 264 -8.74 16.98 -17.15
N ASP A 265 -7.90 17.97 -16.82
CA ASP A 265 -7.95 18.73 -15.57
C ASP A 265 -7.97 17.84 -14.33
N LEU A 266 -7.07 16.83 -14.30
CA LEU A 266 -6.87 15.98 -13.14
C LEU A 266 -5.96 16.68 -12.12
N GLN A 267 -6.30 16.57 -10.83
CA GLN A 267 -5.41 16.84 -9.72
C GLN A 267 -4.60 15.58 -9.42
N LEU A 268 -3.31 15.74 -9.20
CA LEU A 268 -2.39 14.64 -8.92
C LEU A 268 -2.04 14.60 -7.43
N ILE A 269 -2.13 13.42 -6.83
CA ILE A 269 -1.63 13.14 -5.48
C ILE A 269 -0.46 12.17 -5.65
N GLU A 270 0.75 12.68 -5.51
CA GLU A 270 1.98 11.89 -5.64
C GLU A 270 2.40 11.33 -4.28
N ASP A 271 2.17 10.04 -4.04
CA ASP A 271 2.66 9.34 -2.84
C ASP A 271 4.10 8.89 -3.06
N ASP A 272 5.04 9.70 -2.57
CA ASP A 272 6.48 9.50 -2.75
C ASP A 272 7.21 9.14 -1.45
N VAL A 273 6.64 8.24 -0.67
CA VAL A 273 7.27 7.76 0.58
C VAL A 273 8.55 6.97 0.36
N TYR A 274 8.74 6.41 -0.84
CA TYR A 274 9.94 5.64 -1.20
C TYR A 274 10.96 6.45 -1.98
N GLY A 275 10.59 7.57 -2.58
CA GLY A 275 11.47 8.41 -3.39
C GLY A 275 12.76 8.83 -2.70
N PRO A 276 12.75 9.18 -1.39
CA PRO A 276 13.97 9.51 -0.67
C PRO A 276 15.04 8.40 -0.67
N LEU A 277 14.65 7.13 -0.85
CA LEU A 277 15.59 6.01 -0.96
C LEU A 277 16.40 6.00 -2.26
N LEU A 278 15.90 6.64 -3.31
CA LEU A 278 16.56 6.70 -4.61
C LEU A 278 17.56 7.88 -4.66
N PRO A 279 18.87 7.63 -4.85
CA PRO A 279 19.85 8.71 -4.99
C PRO A 279 19.62 9.49 -6.29
N ASP A 280 19.44 8.76 -7.40
CA ASP A 280 19.24 9.30 -8.75
C ASP A 280 17.83 8.93 -9.24
N ARG A 281 16.85 9.77 -8.92
CA ARG A 281 15.46 9.53 -9.33
C ARG A 281 15.02 10.48 -10.43
N PRO A 282 14.09 10.06 -11.29
CA PRO A 282 13.45 10.99 -12.21
C PRO A 282 12.76 12.13 -11.46
N PRO A 283 12.63 13.32 -12.05
CA PRO A 283 11.89 14.44 -11.46
C PRO A 283 10.50 14.02 -11.02
N ALA A 284 10.09 14.50 -9.83
CA ALA A 284 8.76 14.23 -9.29
C ALA A 284 7.66 14.82 -10.20
N LEU A 285 6.45 14.26 -10.17
CA LEU A 285 5.29 14.86 -10.85
C LEU A 285 5.04 16.28 -10.32
N ALA A 286 5.28 16.51 -9.04
CA ALA A 286 5.22 17.84 -8.43
C ALA A 286 6.22 18.85 -9.01
N PHE A 287 7.34 18.40 -9.57
CA PHE A 287 8.27 19.25 -10.32
C PHE A 287 7.76 19.51 -11.75
N LEU A 288 7.16 18.50 -12.39
CA LEU A 288 6.68 18.59 -13.78
C LEU A 288 5.34 19.34 -13.90
N ALA A 289 4.50 19.26 -12.87
CA ALA A 289 3.17 19.87 -12.84
C ALA A 289 2.85 20.47 -11.45
N PRO A 290 3.63 21.46 -10.96
CA PRO A 290 3.47 22.03 -9.62
C PRO A 290 2.14 22.72 -9.40
N GLU A 291 1.45 23.13 -10.47
CA GLU A 291 0.16 23.80 -10.43
C GLU A 291 -1.01 22.89 -10.03
N ARG A 292 -0.81 21.56 -10.10
CA ARG A 292 -1.88 20.56 -9.89
C ARG A 292 -1.47 19.33 -9.09
N THR A 293 -0.25 19.28 -8.57
CA THR A 293 0.27 18.12 -7.85
C THR A 293 0.42 18.41 -6.36
N LEU A 294 -0.22 17.57 -5.53
CA LEU A 294 0.09 17.48 -4.12
C LEU A 294 1.14 16.38 -3.94
N TYR A 295 2.33 16.76 -3.51
CA TYR A 295 3.43 15.86 -3.21
C TYR A 295 3.37 15.42 -1.75
N LEU A 296 3.43 14.12 -1.51
CA LEU A 296 3.40 13.52 -0.17
C LEU A 296 4.66 12.68 0.05
N THR A 297 5.33 12.87 1.17
CA THR A 297 6.49 12.05 1.55
C THR A 297 6.59 11.89 3.07
N SER A 298 7.57 11.09 3.52
CA SER A 298 7.72 10.74 4.94
C SER A 298 9.12 10.19 5.22
N VAL A 299 9.54 10.28 6.48
CA VAL A 299 10.74 9.59 6.99
C VAL A 299 10.48 8.13 7.39
N SER A 300 9.26 7.66 7.26
CA SER A 300 8.82 6.32 7.74
C SER A 300 9.52 5.16 7.06
N LYS A 301 10.03 5.32 5.82
CA LYS A 301 10.60 4.22 5.03
C LYS A 301 12.11 4.10 5.12
N PHE A 302 12.77 5.00 5.85
CA PHE A 302 14.21 4.94 6.04
C PHE A 302 14.68 5.24 7.47
N LEU A 303 13.85 5.92 8.30
CA LEU A 303 14.23 6.26 9.66
C LEU A 303 13.30 5.59 10.67
N ALA A 304 12.08 6.08 10.87
CA ALA A 304 11.22 5.62 11.95
C ALA A 304 9.73 5.80 11.62
N PRO A 305 9.00 4.71 11.33
CA PRO A 305 7.57 4.78 11.05
C PRO A 305 6.76 5.25 12.27
N GLY A 306 7.25 5.01 13.49
CA GLY A 306 6.60 5.40 14.75
C GLY A 306 6.57 6.92 14.99
N LEU A 307 7.38 7.71 14.30
CA LEU A 307 7.31 9.17 14.36
C LEU A 307 5.99 9.71 13.81
N ARG A 308 5.31 8.94 12.97
CA ARG A 308 4.04 9.35 12.34
C ARG A 308 4.11 10.74 11.69
N LEU A 309 5.24 11.06 11.05
CA LEU A 309 5.46 12.30 10.34
C LEU A 309 5.30 12.11 8.85
N GLY A 310 4.31 12.82 8.26
CA GLY A 310 4.17 13.03 6.83
C GLY A 310 4.45 14.49 6.49
N ILE A 311 4.86 14.74 5.26
CA ILE A 311 5.07 16.08 4.71
C ILE A 311 4.29 16.17 3.42
N ALA A 312 3.46 17.19 3.30
CA ALA A 312 2.70 17.52 2.10
C ALA A 312 3.16 18.85 1.56
N HIS A 313 3.29 18.97 0.23
CA HIS A 313 3.58 20.24 -0.46
C HIS A 313 2.81 20.31 -1.78
N GLY A 314 2.31 21.49 -2.15
CA GLY A 314 1.57 21.66 -3.40
C GLY A 314 0.98 23.05 -3.57
N PRO A 315 0.16 23.26 -4.61
CA PRO A 315 -0.51 24.52 -4.85
C PRO A 315 -1.56 24.82 -3.77
N ASN A 316 -1.87 26.11 -3.57
CA ASN A 316 -2.85 26.56 -2.58
C ASN A 316 -4.24 25.93 -2.78
N SER A 317 -4.61 25.58 -4.01
CA SER A 317 -5.87 24.89 -4.34
C SER A 317 -5.98 23.51 -3.68
N LEU A 318 -4.85 22.85 -3.37
CA LEU A 318 -4.80 21.54 -2.71
C LEU A 318 -4.40 21.65 -1.23
N ILE A 319 -3.49 22.57 -0.90
CA ILE A 319 -2.96 22.74 0.47
C ILE A 319 -4.00 23.31 1.43
N ARG A 320 -4.76 24.34 1.02
CA ARG A 320 -5.77 24.95 1.90
C ARG A 320 -6.90 23.96 2.30
N PRO A 321 -7.49 23.21 1.36
CA PRO A 321 -8.46 22.16 1.72
C PRO A 321 -7.86 21.07 2.61
N LEU A 322 -6.61 20.64 2.37
CA LEU A 322 -5.92 19.68 3.22
C LEU A 322 -5.78 20.19 4.65
N ILE A 323 -5.32 21.46 4.85
CA ILE A 323 -5.18 22.07 6.18
C ILE A 323 -6.53 22.14 6.89
N ALA A 324 -7.61 22.53 6.18
CA ALA A 324 -8.95 22.60 6.75
C ALA A 324 -9.42 21.22 7.25
N ALA A 325 -9.31 20.19 6.41
CA ALA A 325 -9.68 18.83 6.79
C ALA A 325 -8.80 18.28 7.92
N GLN A 326 -7.49 18.55 7.91
CA GLN A 326 -6.59 18.12 8.98
C GLN A 326 -6.96 18.77 10.33
N ARG A 327 -7.38 20.02 10.31
CA ARG A 327 -7.87 20.72 11.51
C ARG A 327 -9.11 20.04 12.09
N GLU A 328 -10.05 19.63 11.25
CA GLU A 328 -11.27 18.95 11.68
C GLU A 328 -10.98 17.52 12.20
N LEU A 329 -10.02 16.81 11.58
CA LEU A 329 -9.71 15.43 11.93
C LEU A 329 -8.84 15.27 13.19
N SER A 330 -7.85 16.16 13.37
CA SER A 330 -6.82 15.96 14.40
C SER A 330 -6.24 17.24 15.00
N LEU A 331 -6.83 18.42 14.69
CA LEU A 331 -6.35 19.72 15.11
C LEU A 331 -4.92 20.06 14.64
N GLY A 332 -4.32 19.21 13.80
CA GLY A 332 -2.98 19.37 13.28
C GLY A 332 -2.06 18.18 13.57
N HIS A 333 -0.78 18.37 13.32
CA HIS A 333 0.27 17.38 13.56
C HIS A 333 0.89 17.59 14.96
N ALA A 334 1.30 16.48 15.60
CA ALA A 334 1.94 16.52 16.91
C ALA A 334 3.32 17.25 16.84
N PRO A 335 3.51 18.39 17.54
CA PRO A 335 4.73 19.19 17.43
C PRO A 335 6.02 18.44 17.78
N PHE A 336 5.94 17.47 18.67
CA PHE A 336 7.08 16.66 19.09
C PHE A 336 7.76 15.91 17.93
N SER A 337 7.00 15.28 17.06
CA SER A 337 7.57 14.58 15.89
C SER A 337 8.18 15.56 14.89
N GLY A 338 7.58 16.74 14.73
CA GLY A 338 8.14 17.82 13.91
C GLY A 338 9.46 18.35 14.44
N GLU A 339 9.61 18.48 15.76
CA GLU A 339 10.87 18.89 16.40
C GLU A 339 11.96 17.83 16.23
N LEU A 340 11.64 16.56 16.46
CA LEU A 340 12.60 15.46 16.23
C LEU A 340 13.08 15.42 14.77
N PHE A 341 12.17 15.60 13.82
CA PHE A 341 12.52 15.68 12.40
C PHE A 341 13.44 16.88 12.12
N ALA A 342 13.09 18.06 12.62
CA ALA A 342 13.88 19.26 12.42
C ALA A 342 15.32 19.10 12.96
N ARG A 343 15.45 18.51 14.13
CA ARG A 343 16.76 18.17 14.73
C ARG A 343 17.51 17.13 13.91
N ALA A 344 16.85 16.03 13.53
CA ALA A 344 17.46 14.99 12.71
C ALA A 344 18.00 15.55 11.38
N ARG A 345 17.28 16.50 10.77
CA ARG A 345 17.75 17.18 9.56
C ARG A 345 18.98 18.07 9.86
N ARG A 346 18.90 18.93 10.86
CA ARG A 346 20.00 19.87 11.21
C ARG A 346 21.28 19.18 11.66
N THR A 347 21.17 18.03 12.32
CA THR A 347 22.33 17.23 12.75
C THR A 347 22.88 16.32 11.66
N GLY A 348 22.27 16.26 10.49
CA GLY A 348 22.66 15.36 9.40
C GLY A 348 22.16 13.92 9.55
N LEU A 349 21.41 13.60 10.62
CA LEU A 349 20.93 12.24 10.88
C LEU A 349 20.02 11.69 9.77
N LEU A 350 19.24 12.56 9.08
CA LEU A 350 18.41 12.11 7.95
C LEU A 350 19.28 11.59 6.78
N ALA A 351 20.38 12.29 6.47
CA ALA A 351 21.31 11.87 5.41
C ALA A 351 22.00 10.55 5.80
N ASP A 352 22.54 10.48 7.02
CA ASP A 352 23.16 9.27 7.55
C ASP A 352 22.21 8.06 7.51
N ALA A 353 20.95 8.27 7.88
CA ALA A 353 19.94 7.21 7.86
C ALA A 353 19.61 6.75 6.44
N LEU A 354 19.49 7.67 5.48
CA LEU A 354 19.27 7.33 4.09
C LEU A 354 20.42 6.51 3.52
N ASP A 355 21.67 6.91 3.77
CA ASP A 355 22.85 6.22 3.26
C ASP A 355 22.99 4.81 3.86
N GLN A 356 22.76 4.67 5.18
CA GLN A 356 22.76 3.37 5.84
C GLN A 356 21.62 2.48 5.33
N GLN A 357 20.41 3.04 5.12
CA GLN A 357 19.27 2.28 4.61
C GLN A 357 19.51 1.81 3.17
N ARG A 358 20.06 2.67 2.32
CA ARG A 358 20.45 2.34 0.95
C ARG A 358 21.47 1.21 0.90
N ALA A 359 22.54 1.32 1.69
CA ALA A 359 23.56 0.28 1.79
C ALA A 359 22.98 -1.06 2.27
N GLU A 360 22.16 -1.03 3.32
CA GLU A 360 21.49 -2.24 3.82
C GLU A 360 20.56 -2.87 2.78
N MET A 361 19.77 -2.05 2.08
CA MET A 361 18.87 -2.58 1.06
C MET A 361 19.60 -3.17 -0.14
N GLN A 362 20.69 -2.56 -0.59
CA GLN A 362 21.52 -3.16 -1.66
C GLN A 362 22.01 -4.56 -1.29
N GLU A 363 22.45 -4.77 -0.06
CA GLU A 363 22.88 -6.10 0.40
C GLU A 363 21.72 -7.10 0.45
N ARG A 364 20.55 -6.68 0.94
CA ARG A 364 19.36 -7.52 0.98
C ARG A 364 18.85 -7.85 -0.42
N GLN A 365 18.88 -6.90 -1.35
CA GLN A 365 18.53 -7.11 -2.76
C GLN A 365 19.50 -8.09 -3.46
N ARG A 366 20.81 -7.96 -3.24
CA ARG A 366 21.80 -8.93 -3.75
C ARG A 366 21.58 -10.33 -3.18
N MET A 367 21.21 -10.42 -1.91
CA MET A 367 20.86 -11.71 -1.27
C MET A 367 19.60 -12.31 -1.91
N ALA A 368 18.55 -11.49 -2.12
CA ALA A 368 17.33 -11.94 -2.78
C ALA A 368 17.60 -12.43 -4.21
N ALA A 369 18.40 -11.68 -4.99
CA ALA A 369 18.77 -12.06 -6.35
C ALA A 369 19.47 -13.45 -6.41
N ARG A 370 20.33 -13.74 -5.43
CA ARG A 370 21.01 -15.06 -5.36
C ARG A 370 20.12 -16.20 -4.90
N LEU A 371 19.25 -15.95 -3.91
CA LEU A 371 18.46 -17.01 -3.28
C LEU A 371 17.14 -17.29 -3.99
N LEU A 372 16.65 -16.34 -4.78
CA LEU A 372 15.48 -16.50 -5.64
C LEU A 372 15.86 -16.76 -7.10
N ASP A 373 17.12 -17.15 -7.36
CA ASP A 373 17.57 -17.52 -8.69
C ASP A 373 16.69 -18.64 -9.26
N GLY A 374 16.32 -18.52 -10.54
CA GLY A 374 15.34 -19.40 -11.18
C GLY A 374 13.86 -19.02 -10.98
N LEU A 375 13.54 -18.04 -10.12
CA LEU A 375 12.21 -17.45 -10.00
C LEU A 375 12.19 -16.05 -10.65
N GLN A 376 11.08 -15.72 -11.32
CA GLN A 376 10.93 -14.39 -11.91
C GLN A 376 10.46 -13.39 -10.86
N PHE A 377 11.16 -12.27 -10.72
CA PHE A 377 10.74 -11.18 -9.84
C PHE A 377 11.16 -9.81 -10.36
N GLN A 378 10.45 -8.79 -9.93
CA GLN A 378 10.72 -7.40 -10.22
C GLN A 378 11.14 -6.66 -8.94
N THR A 379 12.18 -5.85 -9.03
CA THR A 379 12.68 -5.03 -7.94
C THR A 379 13.59 -3.90 -8.42
N GLN A 380 14.07 -3.07 -7.50
CA GLN A 380 15.08 -2.04 -7.70
C GLN A 380 16.15 -2.13 -6.59
N PRO A 381 17.37 -1.62 -6.79
CA PRO A 381 18.47 -1.78 -5.85
C PRO A 381 18.18 -1.28 -4.42
N PHE A 382 17.32 -0.28 -4.28
CA PHE A 382 16.98 0.35 -2.99
C PHE A 382 15.54 0.04 -2.55
N ALA A 383 14.81 -0.78 -3.30
CA ALA A 383 13.44 -1.16 -2.93
C ALA A 383 13.40 -1.97 -1.64
N LEU A 384 12.42 -1.69 -0.79
CA LEU A 384 12.23 -2.42 0.47
C LEU A 384 11.65 -3.83 0.26
N HIS A 385 11.23 -4.16 -0.97
CA HIS A 385 10.55 -5.41 -1.30
C HIS A 385 10.90 -5.87 -2.71
N VAL A 386 10.56 -7.11 -2.99
CA VAL A 386 10.51 -7.68 -4.34
C VAL A 386 9.07 -8.05 -4.68
N TRP A 387 8.72 -7.96 -5.96
CA TRP A 387 7.48 -8.46 -6.53
C TRP A 387 7.77 -9.74 -7.27
N LEU A 388 7.41 -10.87 -6.64
CA LEU A 388 7.74 -12.21 -7.09
C LEU A 388 6.59 -12.76 -7.92
N HIS A 389 6.83 -13.01 -9.20
CA HIS A 389 5.89 -13.66 -10.12
C HIS A 389 5.83 -15.16 -9.84
N LEU A 390 4.65 -15.72 -9.83
CA LEU A 390 4.44 -17.11 -9.50
C LEU A 390 4.37 -17.98 -10.76
N PRO A 391 4.94 -19.23 -10.71
CA PRO A 391 4.67 -20.23 -11.72
C PRO A 391 3.18 -20.49 -11.89
N ALA A 392 2.73 -20.84 -13.11
CA ALA A 392 1.31 -20.99 -13.48
C ALA A 392 0.50 -21.97 -12.61
N ARG A 393 1.19 -22.91 -11.92
CA ARG A 393 0.56 -23.85 -10.99
C ARG A 393 0.05 -23.23 -9.70
N TRP A 394 0.54 -22.02 -9.34
CA TRP A 394 0.21 -21.35 -8.10
C TRP A 394 -0.79 -20.22 -8.30
N SER A 395 -1.83 -20.18 -7.50
CA SER A 395 -2.51 -18.92 -7.20
C SER A 395 -1.76 -18.14 -6.12
N SER A 396 -1.92 -16.83 -6.08
CA SER A 396 -1.28 -15.97 -5.05
C SER A 396 -1.62 -16.42 -3.63
N ALA A 397 -2.89 -16.78 -3.40
CA ALA A 397 -3.37 -17.23 -2.10
C ALA A 397 -2.80 -18.58 -1.68
N GLU A 398 -2.76 -19.55 -2.60
CA GLU A 398 -2.18 -20.88 -2.35
C GLU A 398 -0.69 -20.80 -2.07
N ALA A 399 0.04 -20.03 -2.88
CA ALA A 399 1.47 -19.81 -2.68
C ALA A 399 1.76 -19.15 -1.32
N ALA A 400 1.02 -18.09 -0.97
CA ALA A 400 1.18 -17.42 0.33
C ALA A 400 0.90 -18.39 1.50
N LEU A 401 -0.13 -19.24 1.38
CA LEU A 401 -0.45 -20.23 2.40
C LEU A 401 0.63 -21.33 2.49
N ALA A 402 1.14 -21.80 1.35
CA ALA A 402 2.22 -22.79 1.32
C ALA A 402 3.51 -22.25 1.97
N VAL A 403 3.86 -21.00 1.67
CA VAL A 403 4.99 -20.30 2.30
C VAL A 403 4.74 -20.11 3.80
N ALA A 404 3.53 -19.72 4.22
CA ALA A 404 3.17 -19.54 5.63
C ALA A 404 3.35 -20.83 6.46
N ARG A 405 3.11 -22.00 5.88
CA ARG A 405 3.34 -23.30 6.54
C ARG A 405 4.82 -23.56 6.88
N THR A 406 5.73 -22.87 6.23
CA THR A 406 7.17 -22.92 6.55
C THR A 406 7.60 -21.91 7.62
N GLY A 407 6.65 -21.15 8.19
CA GLY A 407 6.91 -20.10 9.17
C GLY A 407 7.34 -18.76 8.55
N VAL A 408 7.01 -18.50 7.28
CA VAL A 408 7.31 -17.23 6.60
C VAL A 408 6.01 -16.61 6.10
N LEU A 409 5.72 -15.37 6.50
CA LEU A 409 4.55 -14.64 6.01
C LEU A 409 4.94 -13.70 4.87
N VAL A 410 4.15 -13.74 3.78
CA VAL A 410 4.29 -12.87 2.60
C VAL A 410 2.93 -12.32 2.19
N THR A 411 2.90 -11.29 1.36
CA THR A 411 1.63 -10.66 0.97
C THR A 411 1.23 -11.07 -0.46
N PRO A 412 0.09 -11.76 -0.66
CA PRO A 412 -0.40 -12.11 -1.99
C PRO A 412 -0.91 -10.87 -2.74
N ALA A 413 -0.84 -10.93 -4.08
CA ALA A 413 -1.23 -9.85 -4.99
C ALA A 413 -2.67 -9.35 -4.78
N ASP A 414 -3.57 -10.24 -4.36
CA ASP A 414 -4.97 -9.93 -4.09
C ASP A 414 -5.19 -8.81 -3.09
N ARG A 415 -4.22 -8.61 -2.18
CA ARG A 415 -4.27 -7.54 -1.19
C ARG A 415 -4.13 -6.15 -1.80
N PHE A 416 -3.55 -6.06 -2.98
CA PHE A 416 -3.26 -4.79 -3.67
C PHE A 416 -4.21 -4.53 -4.82
N PHE A 417 -4.84 -5.57 -5.37
CA PHE A 417 -5.64 -5.47 -6.57
C PHE A 417 -7.00 -4.83 -6.31
N ILE A 418 -7.39 -3.86 -7.14
CA ILE A 418 -8.66 -3.13 -7.06
C ILE A 418 -9.54 -3.31 -8.31
N GLY A 419 -9.02 -3.90 -9.37
CA GLY A 419 -9.74 -4.10 -10.62
C GLY A 419 -10.84 -5.15 -10.57
N ARG A 420 -11.59 -5.28 -11.68
CA ARG A 420 -12.51 -6.38 -11.93
C ARG A 420 -11.74 -7.53 -12.59
N GLY A 421 -11.86 -8.73 -12.07
CA GLY A 421 -11.15 -9.90 -12.62
C GLY A 421 -10.18 -10.50 -11.60
N SER A 422 -9.13 -11.17 -12.09
CA SER A 422 -8.14 -11.84 -11.26
C SER A 422 -6.94 -10.94 -11.01
N ALA A 423 -6.45 -10.90 -9.77
CA ALA A 423 -5.14 -10.32 -9.46
C ALA A 423 -4.03 -11.09 -10.21
N PRO A 424 -2.92 -10.48 -10.54
CA PRO A 424 -1.77 -11.18 -11.09
C PRO A 424 -1.29 -12.26 -10.11
N GLN A 425 -0.73 -13.36 -10.65
CA GLN A 425 -0.19 -14.43 -9.81
C GLN A 425 1.19 -13.99 -9.30
N ALA A 426 1.20 -13.33 -8.15
CA ALA A 426 2.41 -12.78 -7.56
C ALA A 426 2.34 -12.63 -6.05
N LEU A 427 3.52 -12.52 -5.42
CA LEU A 427 3.68 -12.24 -4.00
C LEU A 427 4.55 -10.99 -3.81
N ARG A 428 4.20 -10.12 -2.87
CA ARG A 428 5.14 -9.13 -2.38
C ARG A 428 5.89 -9.69 -1.18
N VAL A 429 7.22 -9.70 -1.28
CA VAL A 429 8.14 -10.13 -0.21
C VAL A 429 8.89 -8.91 0.29
N SER A 430 8.62 -8.45 1.51
CA SER A 430 9.31 -7.31 2.10
C SER A 430 10.67 -7.74 2.66
N LEU A 431 11.73 -7.39 1.96
CA LEU A 431 13.11 -7.72 2.37
C LEU A 431 13.53 -6.91 3.61
N ALA A 432 12.99 -5.71 3.76
CA ALA A 432 13.35 -4.80 4.85
C ALA A 432 12.74 -5.22 6.19
N ALA A 433 11.63 -5.97 6.21
CA ALA A 433 10.92 -6.36 7.42
C ALA A 433 11.68 -7.35 8.30
N ALA A 434 12.54 -8.20 7.71
CA ALA A 434 13.33 -9.16 8.47
C ALA A 434 14.26 -8.45 9.45
N ALA A 435 14.27 -8.89 10.71
CA ALA A 435 15.05 -8.26 11.79
C ALA A 435 16.56 -8.29 11.50
N THR A 436 17.06 -9.36 10.89
CA THR A 436 18.48 -9.54 10.53
C THR A 436 18.61 -10.13 9.11
N ARG A 437 19.80 -10.00 8.52
CA ARG A 437 20.13 -10.66 7.24
C ARG A 437 20.07 -12.19 7.34
N THR A 438 20.33 -12.77 8.51
CA THR A 438 20.21 -14.22 8.75
C THR A 438 18.76 -14.67 8.69
N HIS A 439 17.84 -13.94 9.34
CA HIS A 439 16.41 -14.22 9.23
C HIS A 439 15.91 -14.06 7.79
N LEU A 440 16.36 -13.01 7.10
CA LEU A 440 16.01 -12.84 5.68
C LEU A 440 16.49 -14.01 4.81
N ARG A 441 17.75 -14.43 5.00
CA ARG A 441 18.30 -15.59 4.28
C ARG A 441 17.42 -16.83 4.46
N GLY A 442 17.15 -17.22 5.70
CA GLY A 442 16.32 -18.40 5.98
C GLY A 442 14.90 -18.29 5.44
N ALA A 443 14.32 -17.08 5.42
CA ALA A 443 13.02 -16.85 4.82
C ALA A 443 13.05 -17.01 3.29
N LEU A 444 14.04 -16.44 2.62
CA LEU A 444 14.18 -16.53 1.14
C LEU A 444 14.47 -17.96 0.69
N GLU A 445 15.29 -18.73 1.44
CA GLU A 445 15.54 -20.15 1.17
C GLU A 445 14.24 -20.97 1.26
N ARG A 446 13.42 -20.73 2.27
CA ARG A 446 12.10 -21.40 2.41
C ARG A 446 11.15 -21.02 1.27
N ILE A 447 11.07 -19.74 0.91
CA ILE A 447 10.26 -19.26 -0.22
C ILE A 447 10.71 -19.94 -1.52
N ALA A 448 12.02 -19.96 -1.80
CA ALA A 448 12.58 -20.58 -2.99
C ALA A 448 12.25 -22.09 -3.03
N SER A 449 12.42 -22.81 -1.91
CA SER A 449 12.12 -24.25 -1.81
C SER A 449 10.64 -24.56 -2.09
N VAL A 450 9.70 -23.73 -1.60
CA VAL A 450 8.26 -23.93 -1.83
C VAL A 450 7.87 -23.65 -3.28
N LEU A 451 8.47 -22.64 -3.90
CA LEU A 451 8.09 -22.15 -5.22
C LEU A 451 8.93 -22.72 -6.36
N ALA A 452 10.02 -23.45 -6.05
CA ALA A 452 10.89 -24.08 -7.05
C ALA A 452 10.08 -24.84 -8.11
N PRO A 453 10.48 -24.79 -9.40
CA PRO A 453 9.88 -25.64 -10.43
C PRO A 453 10.04 -27.12 -10.04
N ASP A 454 9.00 -27.94 -10.29
CA ASP A 454 9.13 -29.39 -10.08
C ASP A 454 10.27 -29.92 -10.96
N ALA A 455 11.20 -30.63 -10.37
CA ALA A 455 12.35 -31.22 -11.08
C ALA A 455 11.95 -32.24 -12.18
N SER A 456 10.65 -32.58 -12.29
CA SER A 456 10.09 -33.55 -13.22
C SER A 456 9.71 -33.01 -14.61
N SER A 457 9.81 -31.69 -14.86
CA SER A 457 9.40 -31.13 -16.16
C SER A 457 10.55 -30.89 -17.17
N SER A 458 11.79 -31.28 -16.84
CA SER A 458 12.94 -31.08 -17.74
C SER A 458 13.34 -32.32 -18.55
N GLU A 459 12.61 -33.45 -18.47
CA GLU A 459 12.97 -34.70 -19.17
C GLU A 459 11.98 -35.16 -20.25
N THR A 460 11.19 -34.25 -20.86
CA THR A 460 10.39 -34.65 -22.04
C THR A 460 10.62 -33.72 -23.24
N GLY A 461 11.85 -33.64 -23.70
CA GLY A 461 12.23 -32.90 -24.87
C GLY A 461 13.42 -33.48 -25.61
N GLY A 462 13.47 -34.82 -25.75
CA GLY A 462 14.52 -35.45 -26.50
C GLY A 462 14.23 -36.92 -26.78
N LEU A 463 13.41 -37.17 -27.81
CA LEU A 463 13.42 -38.40 -28.60
C LEU A 463 12.18 -38.35 -29.53
N VAL A 464 12.33 -37.87 -30.72
CA VAL A 464 12.15 -38.51 -32.05
C VAL A 464 12.54 -37.50 -33.12
#